data_30797e2d90bd1417da3308ff46108b4a
#
_entry.id   30797e2d90bd1417da3308ff46108b4a
#
_cell.length_a   1.000
_cell.length_b   1.000
_cell.length_c   1.000
_cell.angle_alpha   90.00
_cell.angle_beta   90.00
_cell.angle_gamma   90.00
#
_symmetry.space_group_name_H-M   'P 1'
#
loop_
_entity.id
_entity.type
_entity.pdbx_description
1 polymer ?
#
loop_
_entity_poly.entity_id
_entity_poly.type
_entity_poly.pdbx_seq_one_letter_code
_entity_poly.pdbx_strand_id
1 'polypeptide(L)'
;AYLSRVELSVDTLSDIALSSLGDFGKFQTDSAYVEEYTQAFEQALMTSASNTDGVICAYLRYNPDFTEPTSGLFMTRNSTAEKLQSVTPTDFSIYDKSDIAHVGWYYTPVNNGGPTWMDPYLNENVGIYMISYVVPLFRDGVNVGIIGMDIDFTMIQNIAENSDTYETYLPIIVDGNGNVA
;
A
#
# COMPACT_ATOMS: atom_id res chain seq x y z
N ALA A 1 -5.37 13.62 11.48
CA ALA A 1 -6.57 13.89 10.72
C ALA A 1 -6.73 12.95 9.51
N TYR A 2 -6.60 13.41 8.24
CA TYR A 2 -6.85 12.55 7.07
C TYR A 2 -5.82 11.43 6.92
N LEU A 3 -4.53 11.76 6.88
CA LEU A 3 -3.45 10.78 6.75
C LEU A 3 -3.48 9.75 7.88
N SER A 4 -3.80 10.18 9.11
CA SER A 4 -3.91 9.26 10.25
C SER A 4 -5.01 8.20 10.10
N ARG A 5 -6.04 8.45 9.29
CA ARG A 5 -7.05 7.42 8.98
C ARG A 5 -6.50 6.36 8.04
N VAL A 6 -5.68 6.76 7.09
CA VAL A 6 -5.00 5.83 6.18
C VAL A 6 -4.01 4.98 6.96
N GLU A 7 -3.18 5.61 7.79
CA GLU A 7 -2.27 4.90 8.69
C GLU A 7 -3.02 3.88 9.55
N LEU A 8 -4.10 4.30 10.23
CA LEU A 8 -4.90 3.40 11.06
C LEU A 8 -5.48 2.23 10.26
N SER A 9 -5.98 2.48 9.04
CA SER A 9 -6.52 1.43 8.18
C SER A 9 -5.45 0.40 7.82
N VAL A 10 -4.29 0.84 7.37
CA VAL A 10 -3.20 -0.05 6.95
C VAL A 10 -2.58 -0.76 8.16
N ASP A 11 -2.35 -0.05 9.26
CA ASP A 11 -1.79 -0.63 10.50
C ASP A 11 -2.72 -1.72 11.06
N THR A 12 -4.02 -1.46 11.10
CA THR A 12 -5.02 -2.46 11.52
C THR A 12 -4.99 -3.70 10.63
N LEU A 13 -4.95 -3.50 9.30
CA LEU A 13 -4.85 -4.61 8.36
C LEU A 13 -3.54 -5.37 8.50
N SER A 14 -2.42 -4.69 8.80
CA SER A 14 -1.13 -5.34 9.01
C SER A 14 -1.16 -6.25 10.25
N ASP A 15 -1.78 -5.80 11.33
CA ASP A 15 -1.97 -6.60 12.54
C ASP A 15 -2.86 -7.82 12.29
N ILE A 16 -3.94 -7.66 11.52
CA ILE A 16 -4.80 -8.77 11.11
C ILE A 16 -4.03 -9.76 10.24
N ALA A 17 -3.26 -9.26 9.26
CA ALA A 17 -2.48 -10.09 8.35
C ALA A 17 -1.47 -10.95 9.12
N LEU A 18 -0.74 -10.37 10.06
CA LEU A 18 0.24 -11.11 10.87
C LEU A 18 -0.42 -12.06 11.86
N SER A 19 -1.50 -11.65 12.53
CA SER A 19 -2.20 -12.49 13.51
C SER A 19 -2.92 -13.69 12.89
N SER A 20 -3.38 -13.57 11.64
CA SER A 20 -4.06 -14.63 10.90
C SER A 20 -3.14 -15.52 10.07
N LEU A 21 -1.84 -15.21 10.00
CA LEU A 21 -0.89 -15.92 9.16
C LEU A 21 -0.74 -17.41 9.53
N GLY A 22 -0.90 -17.75 10.81
CA GLY A 22 -0.83 -19.12 11.28
C GLY A 22 0.56 -19.73 11.15
N ASP A 23 0.68 -20.83 10.39
CA ASP A 23 1.94 -21.57 10.18
C ASP A 23 2.81 -20.89 9.13
N PHE A 24 3.82 -20.16 9.57
CA PHE A 24 4.74 -19.46 8.67
C PHE A 24 5.63 -20.43 7.85
N GLY A 25 5.96 -21.58 8.40
CA GLY A 25 6.71 -22.60 7.64
C GLY A 25 5.90 -23.12 6.44
N LYS A 26 4.60 -23.36 6.62
CA LYS A 26 3.70 -23.69 5.50
C LYS A 26 3.56 -22.56 4.52
N PHE A 27 3.43 -21.32 5.00
CA PHE A 27 3.38 -20.14 4.13
C PHE A 27 4.59 -20.02 3.20
N GLN A 28 5.78 -20.41 3.69
CA GLN A 28 7.02 -20.37 2.90
C GLN A 28 7.18 -21.53 1.91
N THR A 29 6.45 -22.63 2.08
CA THR A 29 6.71 -23.88 1.33
C THR A 29 5.50 -24.46 0.60
N ASP A 30 4.29 -24.00 0.91
CA ASP A 30 3.04 -24.54 0.38
C ASP A 30 2.22 -23.45 -0.30
N SER A 31 2.20 -23.44 -1.62
CA SER A 31 1.45 -22.45 -2.41
C SER A 31 -0.06 -22.51 -2.21
N ALA A 32 -0.61 -23.69 -1.91
CA ALA A 32 -2.04 -23.84 -1.60
C ALA A 32 -2.39 -23.17 -0.27
N TYR A 33 -1.50 -23.25 0.72
CA TYR A 33 -1.66 -22.54 1.99
C TYR A 33 -1.63 -21.02 1.80
N VAL A 34 -0.71 -20.51 0.96
CA VAL A 34 -0.64 -19.08 0.62
C VAL A 34 -1.92 -18.61 -0.06
N GLU A 35 -2.44 -19.40 -1.00
CA GLU A 35 -3.68 -19.06 -1.73
C GLU A 35 -4.89 -19.02 -0.79
N GLU A 36 -5.05 -20.01 0.08
CA GLU A 36 -6.13 -20.05 1.07
C GLU A 36 -6.08 -18.85 2.02
N TYR A 37 -4.88 -18.53 2.52
CA TYR A 37 -4.65 -17.33 3.35
C TYR A 37 -5.03 -16.05 2.60
N THR A 38 -4.62 -15.93 1.35
CA THR A 38 -4.89 -14.76 0.49
C THR A 38 -6.39 -14.58 0.26
N GLN A 39 -7.10 -15.65 -0.08
CA GLN A 39 -8.56 -15.61 -0.28
C GLN A 39 -9.31 -15.21 0.99
N ALA A 40 -8.88 -15.71 2.14
CA ALA A 40 -9.47 -15.37 3.42
C ALA A 40 -9.28 -13.89 3.79
N PHE A 41 -8.20 -13.26 3.32
CA PHE A 41 -7.90 -11.84 3.61
C PHE A 41 -8.56 -10.85 2.63
N GLU A 42 -8.94 -11.30 1.45
CA GLU A 42 -9.40 -10.44 0.36
C GLU A 42 -10.56 -9.51 0.76
N GLN A 43 -11.57 -10.04 1.44
CA GLN A 43 -12.73 -9.24 1.85
C GLN A 43 -12.38 -8.17 2.88
N ALA A 44 -11.47 -8.45 3.80
CA ALA A 44 -11.01 -7.49 4.80
C ALA A 44 -10.28 -6.32 4.13
N LEU A 45 -9.39 -6.60 3.18
CA LEU A 45 -8.68 -5.60 2.40
C LEU A 45 -9.66 -4.74 1.58
N MET A 46 -10.57 -5.37 0.84
CA MET A 46 -11.56 -4.68 0.01
C MET A 46 -12.45 -3.76 0.84
N THR A 47 -12.95 -4.24 1.98
CA THR A 47 -13.84 -3.46 2.85
C THR A 47 -13.11 -2.26 3.46
N SER A 48 -11.92 -2.48 4.00
CA SER A 48 -11.13 -1.41 4.61
C SER A 48 -10.75 -0.34 3.59
N ALA A 49 -10.24 -0.75 2.43
CA ALA A 49 -9.85 0.17 1.37
C ALA A 49 -11.04 0.96 0.82
N SER A 50 -12.19 0.32 0.64
CA SER A 50 -13.42 0.99 0.17
C SER A 50 -13.94 2.03 1.15
N ASN A 51 -13.70 1.84 2.44
CA ASN A 51 -14.13 2.74 3.51
C ASN A 51 -13.06 3.78 3.92
N THR A 52 -11.89 3.74 3.28
CA THR A 52 -10.84 4.73 3.52
C THR A 52 -10.87 5.77 2.39
N ASP A 53 -11.16 7.01 2.76
CA ASP A 53 -11.30 8.12 1.79
C ASP A 53 -10.01 8.28 0.96
N GLY A 54 -10.18 8.51 -0.34
CA GLY A 54 -9.08 8.82 -1.25
C GLY A 54 -8.28 7.62 -1.75
N VAL A 55 -8.53 6.41 -1.26
CA VAL A 55 -7.81 5.22 -1.69
C VAL A 55 -8.10 4.91 -3.16
N ILE A 56 -7.05 4.78 -3.96
CA ILE A 56 -7.08 4.38 -5.36
C ILE A 56 -6.60 2.93 -5.53
N CYS A 57 -5.56 2.54 -4.78
CA CYS A 57 -5.06 1.17 -4.78
C CYS A 57 -4.92 0.65 -3.35
N ALA A 58 -5.10 -0.66 -3.19
CA ALA A 58 -4.81 -1.37 -1.95
C ALA A 58 -4.22 -2.74 -2.30
N TYR A 59 -3.23 -3.16 -1.54
CA TYR A 59 -2.50 -4.37 -1.87
C TYR A 59 -1.92 -5.08 -0.65
N LEU A 60 -1.86 -6.40 -0.75
CA LEU A 60 -1.12 -7.30 0.14
C LEU A 60 -0.22 -8.14 -0.77
N ARG A 61 1.09 -7.94 -0.66
CA ARG A 61 2.06 -8.63 -1.52
C ARG A 61 3.08 -9.34 -0.65
N TYR A 62 3.50 -10.50 -1.11
CA TYR A 62 4.39 -11.37 -0.33
C TYR A 62 5.82 -11.34 -0.85
N ASN A 63 6.73 -11.82 0.01
CA ASN A 63 8.14 -11.92 -0.32
C ASN A 63 8.36 -12.91 -1.48
N PRO A 64 8.83 -12.42 -2.65
CA PRO A 64 9.00 -13.26 -3.83
C PRO A 64 10.15 -14.29 -3.70
N ASP A 65 10.94 -14.23 -2.62
CA ASP A 65 11.99 -15.22 -2.38
C ASP A 65 11.41 -16.60 -2.05
N PHE A 66 10.15 -16.69 -1.60
CA PHE A 66 9.50 -17.97 -1.27
C PHE A 66 8.02 -18.06 -1.69
N THR A 67 7.47 -17.03 -2.34
CA THR A 67 6.13 -17.09 -2.93
C THR A 67 6.19 -16.88 -4.43
N GLU A 68 5.12 -17.26 -5.14
CA GLU A 68 5.01 -16.98 -6.56
C GLU A 68 5.10 -15.47 -6.84
N PRO A 69 5.71 -15.04 -7.93
CA PRO A 69 6.01 -13.62 -8.18
C PRO A 69 4.77 -12.74 -8.34
N THR A 70 3.60 -13.31 -8.60
CA THR A 70 2.31 -12.62 -8.68
C THR A 70 1.41 -12.87 -7.48
N SER A 71 1.91 -13.52 -6.44
CA SER A 71 1.14 -13.91 -5.28
C SER A 71 0.70 -12.72 -4.43
N GLY A 72 -0.50 -12.77 -3.92
CA GLY A 72 -1.09 -11.72 -3.09
C GLY A 72 -2.32 -11.08 -3.72
N LEU A 73 -2.64 -9.87 -3.26
CA LEU A 73 -3.80 -9.10 -3.68
C LEU A 73 -3.36 -7.73 -4.21
N PHE A 74 -4.00 -7.31 -5.29
CA PHE A 74 -3.93 -5.94 -5.77
C PHE A 74 -5.34 -5.50 -6.22
N MET A 75 -5.80 -4.39 -5.65
CA MET A 75 -7.08 -3.80 -5.94
C MET A 75 -6.89 -2.37 -6.40
N THR A 76 -7.62 -1.96 -7.44
CA THR A 76 -7.49 -0.62 -8.00
C THR A 76 -8.82 -0.08 -8.50
N ARG A 77 -8.90 1.24 -8.64
CA ARG A 77 -9.96 2.00 -9.30
C ARG A 77 -9.37 3.23 -9.96
N ASN A 78 -10.02 3.77 -10.99
CA ASN A 78 -9.53 4.95 -11.69
C ASN A 78 -9.90 6.26 -10.98
N SER A 79 -10.90 6.22 -10.12
CA SER A 79 -11.30 7.35 -9.28
C SER A 79 -11.98 6.86 -8.00
N THR A 80 -12.06 7.72 -7.00
CA THR A 80 -12.74 7.41 -5.73
C THR A 80 -14.26 7.22 -5.87
N ALA A 81 -14.85 7.61 -7.01
CA ALA A 81 -16.26 7.38 -7.32
C ALA A 81 -16.55 5.96 -7.83
N GLU A 82 -15.52 5.25 -8.29
CA GLU A 82 -15.62 3.89 -8.77
C GLU A 82 -15.44 2.86 -7.65
N LYS A 83 -15.89 1.63 -7.89
CA LYS A 83 -15.60 0.50 -6.99
C LYS A 83 -14.20 -0.02 -7.22
N LEU A 84 -13.51 -0.38 -6.14
CA LEU A 84 -12.27 -1.13 -6.21
C LEU A 84 -12.50 -2.50 -6.86
N GLN A 85 -11.58 -2.89 -7.72
CA GLN A 85 -11.59 -4.18 -8.41
C GLN A 85 -10.27 -4.89 -8.23
N SER A 86 -10.32 -6.20 -7.98
CA SER A 86 -9.14 -7.04 -7.95
C SER A 86 -8.56 -7.18 -9.35
N VAL A 87 -7.25 -7.01 -9.46
CA VAL A 87 -6.49 -7.18 -10.70
C VAL A 87 -5.30 -8.09 -10.45
N THR A 88 -4.72 -8.63 -11.52
CA THR A 88 -3.49 -9.42 -11.42
C THR A 88 -2.37 -8.56 -10.84
N PRO A 89 -1.74 -8.97 -9.73
CA PRO A 89 -0.64 -8.24 -9.15
C PRO A 89 0.58 -8.16 -10.08
N THR A 90 1.42 -7.13 -9.86
CA THR A 90 2.71 -6.99 -10.54
C THR A 90 3.54 -8.26 -10.42
N ASP A 91 4.09 -8.71 -11.53
CA ASP A 91 5.01 -9.84 -11.57
C ASP A 91 6.41 -9.38 -11.17
N PHE A 92 6.85 -9.77 -9.98
CA PHE A 92 8.19 -9.41 -9.48
C PHE A 92 9.34 -10.03 -10.28
N SER A 93 9.10 -11.11 -11.01
CA SER A 93 10.14 -11.82 -11.75
C SER A 93 10.72 -11.04 -12.93
N ILE A 94 9.99 -10.04 -13.42
CA ILE A 94 10.40 -9.22 -14.58
C ILE A 94 11.22 -7.99 -14.19
N TYR A 95 11.37 -7.71 -12.90
CA TYR A 95 12.10 -6.54 -12.40
C TYR A 95 13.25 -6.95 -11.47
N ASP A 96 14.37 -6.23 -11.56
CA ASP A 96 15.43 -6.33 -10.57
C ASP A 96 14.97 -5.68 -9.23
N LYS A 97 15.41 -6.23 -8.10
CA LYS A 97 15.07 -5.70 -6.77
C LYS A 97 15.51 -4.24 -6.56
N SER A 98 16.52 -3.78 -7.30
CA SER A 98 17.02 -2.41 -7.28
C SER A 98 16.25 -1.45 -8.18
N ASP A 99 15.30 -1.93 -8.97
CA ASP A 99 14.45 -1.11 -9.83
C ASP A 99 13.39 -0.38 -9.00
N ILE A 100 13.80 0.73 -8.38
CA ILE A 100 12.95 1.53 -7.50
C ILE A 100 11.71 2.08 -8.23
N ALA A 101 11.84 2.39 -9.54
CA ALA A 101 10.73 2.91 -10.32
C ALA A 101 9.56 1.92 -10.42
N HIS A 102 9.83 0.62 -10.47
CA HIS A 102 8.80 -0.41 -10.65
C HIS A 102 8.48 -1.19 -9.38
N VAL A 103 9.45 -1.39 -8.48
CA VAL A 103 9.25 -2.23 -7.28
C VAL A 103 9.70 -1.54 -5.97
N GLY A 104 10.00 -0.24 -6.02
CA GLY A 104 10.40 0.52 -4.83
C GLY A 104 9.32 0.58 -3.76
N TRP A 105 8.05 0.56 -4.16
CA TRP A 105 6.91 0.50 -3.23
C TRP A 105 6.92 -0.77 -2.35
N TYR A 106 7.57 -1.84 -2.78
CA TYR A 106 7.79 -3.06 -1.99
C TYR A 106 9.11 -2.99 -1.21
N TYR A 107 10.23 -2.78 -1.91
CA TYR A 107 11.56 -2.93 -1.30
C TYR A 107 11.96 -1.77 -0.40
N THR A 108 11.51 -0.55 -0.67
CA THR A 108 11.86 0.61 0.17
C THR A 108 11.34 0.45 1.61
N PRO A 109 10.05 0.18 1.87
CA PRO A 109 9.59 -0.04 3.24
C PRO A 109 10.19 -1.29 3.89
N VAL A 110 10.43 -2.36 3.13
CA VAL A 110 11.11 -3.56 3.65
C VAL A 110 12.53 -3.22 4.11
N ASN A 111 13.29 -2.48 3.31
CA ASN A 111 14.66 -2.05 3.65
C ASN A 111 14.67 -1.05 4.81
N ASN A 112 13.67 -0.20 4.93
CA ASN A 112 13.52 0.71 6.06
C ASN A 112 13.15 -0.03 7.37
N GLY A 113 12.59 -1.24 7.25
CA GLY A 113 12.21 -2.07 8.39
C GLY A 113 10.98 -1.59 9.16
N GLY A 114 10.18 -0.70 8.61
CA GLY A 114 9.01 -0.13 9.27
C GLY A 114 8.07 0.64 8.34
N PRO A 115 6.92 1.07 8.85
CA PRO A 115 5.93 1.83 8.10
C PRO A 115 6.56 3.03 7.39
N THR A 116 6.21 3.21 6.11
CA THR A 116 6.83 4.22 5.25
C THR A 116 5.76 4.93 4.42
N TRP A 117 5.76 6.27 4.48
CA TRP A 117 5.13 7.10 3.47
C TRP A 117 6.10 7.24 2.30
N MET A 118 5.65 6.83 1.11
CA MET A 118 6.41 7.00 -0.14
C MET A 118 6.20 8.40 -0.67
N ASP A 119 7.21 8.93 -1.38
CA ASP A 119 7.07 10.22 -2.05
C ASP A 119 5.95 10.20 -3.11
N PRO A 120 5.30 11.34 -3.39
CA PRO A 120 4.29 11.42 -4.43
C PRO A 120 4.85 11.02 -5.80
N TYR A 121 4.07 10.23 -6.55
CA TYR A 121 4.42 9.81 -7.90
C TYR A 121 3.20 9.84 -8.82
N LEU A 122 3.45 10.07 -10.12
CA LEU A 122 2.42 10.00 -11.13
C LEU A 122 2.19 8.53 -11.54
N ASN A 123 0.97 8.03 -11.31
CA ASN A 123 0.56 6.80 -11.93
C ASN A 123 0.12 7.08 -13.38
N GLU A 124 0.98 6.77 -14.33
CA GLU A 124 0.76 7.05 -15.76
C GLU A 124 -0.45 6.30 -16.35
N ASN A 125 -0.81 5.14 -15.76
CA ASN A 125 -1.94 4.35 -16.26
C ASN A 125 -3.29 5.01 -16.03
N VAL A 126 -3.42 5.79 -14.94
CA VAL A 126 -4.66 6.49 -14.58
C VAL A 126 -4.53 8.01 -14.60
N GLY A 127 -3.31 8.54 -14.80
CA GLY A 127 -3.05 9.98 -14.84
C GLY A 127 -3.24 10.69 -13.49
N ILE A 128 -3.10 9.97 -12.39
CA ILE A 128 -3.31 10.50 -11.03
C ILE A 128 -1.98 10.50 -10.28
N TYR A 129 -1.67 11.63 -9.62
CA TYR A 129 -0.62 11.66 -8.62
C TYR A 129 -1.09 10.92 -7.36
N MET A 130 -0.27 9.98 -6.90
CA MET A 130 -0.54 9.16 -5.73
C MET A 130 0.55 9.30 -4.68
N ILE A 131 0.16 9.10 -3.43
CA ILE A 131 1.07 8.91 -2.30
C ILE A 131 0.71 7.59 -1.62
N SER A 132 1.71 6.83 -1.23
CA SER A 132 1.52 5.48 -0.69
C SER A 132 1.95 5.41 0.76
N TYR A 133 1.13 4.77 1.60
CA TYR A 133 1.51 4.33 2.94
C TYR A 133 1.64 2.81 2.94
N VAL A 134 2.84 2.32 3.27
CA VAL A 134 3.18 0.91 3.17
C VAL A 134 3.80 0.41 4.47
N VAL A 135 3.27 -0.70 4.97
CA VAL A 135 3.75 -1.37 6.18
C VAL A 135 4.38 -2.71 5.80
N PRO A 136 5.68 -2.90 6.05
CA PRO A 136 6.32 -4.20 5.86
C PRO A 136 5.91 -5.17 6.97
N LEU A 137 5.65 -6.41 6.60
CA LEU A 137 5.24 -7.48 7.48
C LEU A 137 6.43 -8.37 7.81
N PHE A 138 6.71 -8.57 9.10
CA PHE A 138 7.80 -9.43 9.56
C PHE A 138 7.29 -10.49 10.53
N ARG A 139 7.80 -11.70 10.40
CA ARG A 139 7.65 -12.79 11.36
C ARG A 139 9.03 -13.38 11.68
N ASP A 140 9.41 -13.37 12.96
CA ASP A 140 10.70 -13.89 13.42
C ASP A 140 11.91 -13.29 12.68
N GLY A 141 11.84 -12.01 12.36
CA GLY A 141 12.88 -11.28 11.64
C GLY A 141 12.91 -11.50 10.13
N VAL A 142 12.01 -12.32 9.58
CA VAL A 142 11.89 -12.58 8.14
C VAL A 142 10.77 -11.74 7.55
N ASN A 143 11.03 -11.09 6.43
CA ASN A 143 10.00 -10.35 5.72
C ASN A 143 8.98 -11.31 5.09
N VAL A 144 7.73 -11.21 5.51
CA VAL A 144 6.59 -11.95 4.95
C VAL A 144 6.10 -11.30 3.67
N GLY A 145 6.08 -9.99 3.65
CA GLY A 145 5.58 -9.17 2.56
C GLY A 145 5.34 -7.73 2.98
N ILE A 146 4.43 -7.07 2.31
CA ILE A 146 3.98 -5.72 2.62
C ILE A 146 2.46 -5.62 2.49
N ILE A 147 1.88 -4.64 3.17
CA ILE A 147 0.51 -4.19 2.96
C ILE A 147 0.51 -2.68 2.80
N GLY A 148 -0.28 -2.16 1.88
CA GLY A 148 -0.28 -0.73 1.62
C GLY A 148 -1.54 -0.23 0.93
N MET A 149 -1.69 1.09 0.95
CA MET A 149 -2.72 1.82 0.22
C MET A 149 -2.09 3.02 -0.49
N ASP A 150 -2.52 3.24 -1.72
CA ASP A 150 -2.20 4.42 -2.50
C ASP A 150 -3.40 5.36 -2.50
N ILE A 151 -3.14 6.63 -2.22
CA ILE A 151 -4.16 7.65 -2.12
C ILE A 151 -4.00 8.65 -3.25
N ASP A 152 -5.12 9.15 -3.78
CA ASP A 152 -5.14 10.30 -4.66
C ASP A 152 -4.56 11.54 -3.95
N PHE A 153 -3.37 11.97 -4.38
CA PHE A 153 -2.67 13.11 -3.80
C PHE A 153 -3.45 14.43 -3.96
N THR A 154 -4.30 14.54 -4.99
CA THR A 154 -5.15 15.70 -5.21
C THR A 154 -6.10 15.98 -4.02
N MET A 155 -6.52 14.91 -3.33
CA MET A 155 -7.32 15.06 -2.11
C MET A 155 -6.56 15.77 -1.00
N ILE A 156 -5.27 15.49 -0.86
CA ILE A 156 -4.42 16.14 0.14
C ILE A 156 -4.22 17.60 -0.21
N GLN A 157 -3.99 17.92 -1.48
CA GLN A 157 -3.89 19.30 -1.97
C GLN A 157 -5.20 20.06 -1.71
N ASN A 158 -6.34 19.49 -2.04
CA ASN A 158 -7.65 20.09 -1.78
C ASN A 158 -7.92 20.34 -0.29
N ILE A 159 -7.52 19.43 0.58
CA ILE A 159 -7.65 19.61 2.04
C ILE A 159 -6.76 20.77 2.51
N ALA A 160 -5.54 20.85 2.00
CA ALA A 160 -4.62 21.93 2.33
C ALA A 160 -5.16 23.28 1.85
N GLU A 161 -5.67 23.37 0.63
CA GLU A 161 -6.22 24.60 0.02
C GLU A 161 -7.52 25.07 0.70
N ASN A 162 -8.36 24.15 1.16
CA ASN A 162 -9.65 24.45 1.78
C ASN A 162 -9.61 24.56 3.31
N SER A 163 -8.43 24.55 3.92
CA SER A 163 -8.31 24.75 5.36
C SER A 163 -8.39 26.25 5.71
N ASP A 164 -9.60 26.76 5.93
CA ASP A 164 -9.95 28.15 6.29
C ASP A 164 -9.43 28.60 7.66
N THR A 165 -8.25 28.21 8.08
CA THR A 165 -7.77 28.50 9.45
C THR A 165 -7.25 29.93 9.60
N TYR A 166 -6.85 30.62 8.51
CA TYR A 166 -6.37 32.00 8.52
C TYR A 166 -6.59 32.69 7.17
N GLU A 167 -7.00 33.95 7.17
CA GLU A 167 -7.28 34.78 5.97
C GLU A 167 -6.04 35.10 5.08
N THR A 168 -4.81 34.79 5.53
CA THR A 168 -3.55 35.10 4.86
C THR A 168 -2.56 33.91 4.86
N TYR A 169 -3.07 32.71 4.76
CA TYR A 169 -2.26 31.51 4.83
C TYR A 169 -2.17 30.83 3.45
N LEU A 170 -0.95 30.52 3.05
CA LEU A 170 -0.67 29.71 1.88
C LEU A 170 -0.23 28.31 2.34
N PRO A 171 -1.06 27.27 2.17
CA PRO A 171 -0.65 25.91 2.55
C PRO A 171 0.45 25.43 1.60
N ILE A 172 1.50 24.86 2.16
CA ILE A 172 2.59 24.25 1.41
C ILE A 172 2.67 22.78 1.84
N ILE A 173 2.61 21.88 0.89
CA ILE A 173 2.87 20.47 1.11
C ILE A 173 4.33 20.21 0.81
N VAL A 174 5.03 19.59 1.75
CA VAL A 174 6.46 19.33 1.65
C VAL A 174 6.69 17.84 1.78
N ASP A 175 7.49 17.24 0.91
CA ASP A 175 7.89 15.85 1.01
C ASP A 175 8.89 15.61 2.16
N GLY A 176 9.26 14.35 2.41
CA GLY A 176 10.23 13.98 3.43
C GLY A 176 11.63 14.56 3.24
N ASN A 177 11.94 15.10 2.05
CA ASN A 177 13.20 15.73 1.71
C ASN A 177 13.14 17.27 1.76
N GLY A 178 11.97 17.83 2.06
CA GLY A 178 11.76 19.26 2.13
C GLY A 178 11.40 19.92 0.80
N ASN A 179 11.09 19.17 -0.26
CA ASN A 179 10.66 19.73 -1.53
C ASN A 179 9.16 20.07 -1.47
N VAL A 180 8.80 21.16 -2.11
CA VAL A 180 7.40 21.59 -2.26
C VAL A 180 6.74 20.73 -3.33
N ALA A 181 5.61 20.10 -2.99
CA ALA A 181 4.83 19.25 -3.88
C ALA A 181 3.68 20.06 -4.54
#